data_4b1c65dc69cf499919684d47c0ea7e63
#
_entry.id   4b1c65dc69cf499919684d47c0ea7e63
#
_cell.length_a   1.000
_cell.length_b   1.000
_cell.length_c   1.000
_cell.angle_alpha   90.00
_cell.angle_beta   90.00
_cell.angle_gamma   90.00
#
_symmetry.space_group_name_H-M   'P 1'
#
loop_
_entity.id
_entity.type
_entity.pdbx_description
1 polymer ?
#
loop_
_entity_poly.entity_id
_entity_poly.type
_entity_poly.pdbx_seq_one_letter_code
_entity_poly.pdbx_strand_id
1 'polypeptide(L)'
;MRAEGWTDPPAPEEGPDDGDGDPTAASLTSLEPVEETDGPGGRLVLPLTVKDRPAGVLDVRRAEGPFAERDRWLLQALASQLSIGLENARLYRQLDGLFRQYMSPDVATALLADPTQAALGGDVAEVTVLFADLRGFTPYSERTAPDQVVGMLNQYFGRAVPLLLANGGTVVQFVGDAVMALFNAPARQPDHALRATRAALGMQAAIEAAAEREPDWPRFRVGVNTGPALIGNIGSDEFRNFTAIGDTVNLAARLEQEVAEAGHVVLGPTTHAAIKHLAIARPLDPIEVKGKRDPIACWVLEGLKDDPTTWSRSPTRAAADPSPAAGDPSAAAPAPAEADPP
;
A
#
# COMPACT_ATOMS: atom_id res chain seq x y z
N MET A 1 -8.69 15.69 -17.81
CA MET A 1 -8.18 16.96 -17.30
C MET A 1 -7.33 16.64 -16.08
N ARG A 2 -6.02 16.74 -16.17
CA ARG A 2 -5.12 16.61 -15.02
C ARG A 2 -5.20 17.93 -14.24
N ALA A 3 -5.65 17.86 -12.98
CA ALA A 3 -5.49 18.95 -12.04
C ALA A 3 -4.01 19.01 -11.66
N GLU A 4 -3.28 19.98 -12.15
CA GLU A 4 -1.93 20.28 -11.70
C GLU A 4 -1.99 20.74 -10.23
N GLY A 5 -1.00 20.27 -9.46
CA GLY A 5 -0.94 20.32 -8.03
C GLY A 5 -1.07 21.74 -7.45
N TRP A 6 -2.00 21.86 -6.51
CA TRP A 6 -2.02 22.96 -5.58
C TRP A 6 -1.03 22.64 -4.46
N THR A 7 0.07 23.37 -4.42
CA THR A 7 0.96 23.43 -3.25
C THR A 7 0.36 24.38 -2.24
N ASP A 8 0.47 24.06 -0.95
CA ASP A 8 0.16 25.05 0.10
C ASP A 8 0.89 26.36 -0.24
N PRO A 9 0.20 27.51 -0.11
CA PRO A 9 0.86 28.76 -0.37
C PRO A 9 2.12 28.85 0.49
N PRO A 10 3.25 29.28 -0.06
CA PRO A 10 4.45 29.53 0.73
C PRO A 10 4.08 30.50 1.86
N ALA A 11 4.71 30.30 3.02
CA ALA A 11 4.64 31.31 4.08
C ALA A 11 4.97 32.66 3.47
N PRO A 12 4.24 33.74 3.85
CA PRO A 12 4.50 35.06 3.28
C PRO A 12 5.99 35.37 3.43
N GLU A 13 6.68 35.55 2.29
CA GLU A 13 8.03 36.08 2.31
C GLU A 13 7.95 37.49 2.89
N GLU A 14 8.68 37.75 3.94
CA GLU A 14 8.88 39.10 4.45
C GLU A 14 9.62 39.91 3.35
N GLY A 15 8.84 40.47 2.44
CA GLY A 15 9.33 41.46 1.51
C GLY A 15 9.67 42.76 2.24
N PRO A 16 10.50 43.65 1.66
CA PRO A 16 10.84 44.92 2.31
C PRO A 16 9.56 45.71 2.62
N ASP A 17 9.51 46.20 3.84
CA ASP A 17 8.49 47.07 4.42
C ASP A 17 8.44 48.40 3.62
N ASP A 18 7.74 48.39 2.48
CA ASP A 18 7.36 49.62 1.76
C ASP A 18 6.08 50.14 2.42
N GLY A 19 6.24 51.03 3.32
CA GLY A 19 5.38 51.69 4.31
C GLY A 19 4.00 52.22 3.88
N ASP A 20 3.27 51.47 3.04
CA ASP A 20 1.83 51.68 2.79
C ASP A 20 1.21 50.30 2.69
N GLY A 21 0.52 49.87 3.77
CA GLY A 21 0.13 48.49 4.00
C GLY A 21 -0.73 47.92 2.85
N ASP A 22 -0.23 46.94 2.12
CA ASP A 22 -0.98 46.22 1.08
C ASP A 22 -2.33 45.76 1.67
N PRO A 23 -3.47 46.23 1.10
CA PRO A 23 -4.80 45.84 1.58
C PRO A 23 -5.02 44.34 1.63
N THR A 24 -4.29 43.58 0.82
CA THR A 24 -4.31 42.11 0.82
C THR A 24 -3.70 41.55 2.12
N ALA A 25 -2.53 42.05 2.52
CA ALA A 25 -1.88 41.65 3.76
C ALA A 25 -2.69 42.11 4.99
N ALA A 26 -3.24 43.31 4.96
CA ALA A 26 -4.11 43.82 6.01
C ALA A 26 -5.36 42.96 6.20
N SER A 27 -6.06 42.57 5.12
CA SER A 27 -7.25 41.74 5.15
C SER A 27 -6.94 40.31 5.63
N LEU A 28 -5.81 39.71 5.24
CA LEU A 28 -5.37 38.39 5.72
C LEU A 28 -5.02 38.39 7.21
N THR A 29 -4.49 39.51 7.71
CA THR A 29 -4.09 39.64 9.13
C THR A 29 -5.27 39.91 10.04
N SER A 30 -6.16 40.86 9.62
CA SER A 30 -7.32 41.26 10.42
C SER A 30 -8.51 40.29 10.30
N LEU A 31 -8.56 39.52 9.24
CA LEU A 31 -9.72 38.71 8.79
C LEU A 31 -10.98 39.55 8.55
N GLU A 32 -10.78 40.87 8.26
CA GLU A 32 -11.84 41.84 7.98
C GLU A 32 -11.72 42.31 6.53
N PRO A 33 -12.83 42.70 5.90
CA PRO A 33 -12.80 43.37 4.59
C PRO A 33 -12.02 44.66 4.66
N VAL A 34 -11.15 44.88 3.69
CA VAL A 34 -10.38 46.14 3.54
C VAL A 34 -10.81 46.80 2.24
N GLU A 35 -11.23 48.07 2.31
CA GLU A 35 -11.59 48.88 1.14
C GLU A 35 -10.54 49.99 0.95
N GLU A 36 -10.03 50.10 -0.26
CA GLU A 36 -9.11 51.14 -0.69
C GLU A 36 -9.87 52.04 -1.66
N THR A 37 -9.90 53.33 -1.32
CA THR A 37 -10.60 54.40 -2.09
C THR A 37 -9.66 55.43 -2.70
N ASP A 38 -8.35 55.24 -2.59
CA ASP A 38 -7.35 56.19 -3.09
C ASP A 38 -7.18 56.03 -4.60
N GLY A 39 -8.06 56.72 -5.36
CA GLY A 39 -7.99 56.72 -6.81
C GLY A 39 -9.36 56.93 -7.49
N PRO A 40 -9.42 56.93 -8.83
CA PRO A 40 -10.67 57.08 -9.58
C PRO A 40 -11.62 55.87 -9.45
N GLY A 41 -11.11 54.74 -8.99
CA GLY A 41 -11.87 53.48 -8.80
C GLY A 41 -11.91 53.04 -7.34
N GLY A 42 -12.57 51.90 -7.09
CA GLY A 42 -12.60 51.24 -5.78
C GLY A 42 -11.93 49.88 -5.82
N ARG A 43 -11.26 49.51 -4.74
CA ARG A 43 -10.73 48.15 -4.51
C ARG A 43 -11.27 47.64 -3.18
N LEU A 44 -11.86 46.44 -3.20
CA LEU A 44 -12.38 45.76 -2.01
C LEU A 44 -11.73 44.41 -1.89
N VAL A 45 -10.99 44.16 -0.82
CA VAL A 45 -10.32 42.93 -0.49
C VAL A 45 -11.07 42.25 0.64
N LEU A 46 -11.59 41.05 0.39
CA LEU A 46 -12.36 40.27 1.34
C LEU A 46 -11.58 39.02 1.71
N PRO A 47 -11.41 38.71 3.00
CA PRO A 47 -10.70 37.51 3.42
C PRO A 47 -11.53 36.27 3.12
N LEU A 48 -10.87 35.24 2.63
CA LEU A 48 -11.40 33.88 2.55
C LEU A 48 -10.80 33.07 3.71
N THR A 49 -11.65 32.47 4.53
CA THR A 49 -11.22 31.78 5.73
C THR A 49 -11.59 30.30 5.70
N VAL A 50 -10.77 29.47 6.33
CA VAL A 50 -11.04 28.05 6.60
C VAL A 50 -10.74 27.79 8.08
N LYS A 51 -11.76 27.44 8.87
CA LYS A 51 -11.64 27.26 10.33
C LYS A 51 -10.98 28.48 11.01
N ASP A 52 -11.49 29.66 10.71
CA ASP A 52 -11.00 30.95 11.26
C ASP A 52 -9.51 31.24 10.97
N ARG A 53 -8.95 30.60 9.95
CA ARG A 53 -7.59 30.87 9.46
C ARG A 53 -7.65 31.43 8.06
N PRO A 54 -6.77 32.40 7.71
CA PRO A 54 -6.71 32.93 6.36
C PRO A 54 -6.37 31.81 5.37
N ALA A 55 -7.15 31.72 4.29
CA ALA A 55 -6.95 30.76 3.21
C ALA A 55 -6.70 31.45 1.86
N GLY A 56 -6.97 32.77 1.79
CA GLY A 56 -6.80 33.58 0.61
C GLY A 56 -7.61 34.85 0.72
N VAL A 57 -7.68 35.61 -0.36
CA VAL A 57 -8.52 36.81 -0.48
C VAL A 57 -9.30 36.79 -1.79
N LEU A 58 -10.45 37.46 -1.76
CA LEU A 58 -11.19 37.86 -2.94
C LEU A 58 -10.90 39.32 -3.17
N ASP A 59 -10.03 39.67 -4.13
CA ASP A 59 -9.67 41.04 -4.53
C ASP A 59 -10.59 41.47 -5.67
N VAL A 60 -11.45 42.42 -5.43
CA VAL A 60 -12.41 42.94 -6.40
C VAL A 60 -12.09 44.42 -6.66
N ARG A 61 -11.95 44.74 -7.95
CA ARG A 61 -11.62 46.11 -8.40
C ARG A 61 -12.72 46.66 -9.27
N ARG A 62 -13.00 47.95 -9.10
CA ARG A 62 -13.96 48.69 -9.88
C ARG A 62 -13.24 49.88 -10.57
N ALA A 63 -13.58 50.09 -11.83
CA ALA A 63 -12.91 51.15 -12.61
C ALA A 63 -13.27 52.56 -12.17
N GLU A 64 -14.49 52.79 -11.69
CA GLU A 64 -14.99 54.11 -11.31
C GLU A 64 -15.80 54.05 -10.01
N GLY A 65 -15.45 54.96 -9.08
CA GLY A 65 -16.14 55.19 -7.83
C GLY A 65 -16.05 54.09 -6.77
N PRO A 66 -16.47 54.36 -5.53
CA PRO A 66 -16.49 53.41 -4.43
C PRO A 66 -17.56 52.35 -4.61
N PHE A 67 -17.45 51.25 -3.88
CA PHE A 67 -18.49 50.20 -3.84
C PHE A 67 -19.74 50.72 -3.10
N ALA A 68 -20.93 50.53 -3.67
CA ALA A 68 -22.16 50.77 -2.97
C ALA A 68 -22.36 49.76 -1.81
N GLU A 69 -23.12 50.14 -0.80
CA GLU A 69 -23.37 49.26 0.37
C GLU A 69 -23.96 47.90 -0.02
N ARG A 70 -24.84 47.92 -1.03
CA ARG A 70 -25.40 46.67 -1.60
C ARG A 70 -24.34 45.77 -2.25
N ASP A 71 -23.38 46.40 -2.97
CA ASP A 71 -22.31 45.66 -3.65
C ASP A 71 -21.38 45.01 -2.61
N ARG A 72 -21.02 45.76 -1.55
CA ARG A 72 -20.24 45.27 -0.42
C ARG A 72 -20.90 44.05 0.23
N TRP A 73 -22.20 44.15 0.56
CA TRP A 73 -22.97 43.06 1.15
C TRP A 73 -22.97 41.82 0.25
N LEU A 74 -23.19 41.98 -1.05
CA LEU A 74 -23.17 40.87 -2.01
C LEU A 74 -21.79 40.23 -2.11
N LEU A 75 -20.72 41.00 -2.14
CA LEU A 75 -19.35 40.50 -2.20
C LEU A 75 -18.93 39.81 -0.92
N GLN A 76 -19.35 40.30 0.24
CA GLN A 76 -19.15 39.61 1.53
C GLN A 76 -19.90 38.29 1.57
N ALA A 77 -21.14 38.25 1.10
CA ALA A 77 -21.89 36.98 1.01
C ALA A 77 -21.20 36.01 0.06
N LEU A 78 -20.67 36.46 -1.08
CA LEU A 78 -19.90 35.64 -2.01
C LEU A 78 -18.61 35.12 -1.37
N ALA A 79 -17.85 36.00 -0.68
CA ALA A 79 -16.63 35.57 0.02
C ALA A 79 -16.91 34.51 1.09
N SER A 80 -18.02 34.67 1.83
CA SER A 80 -18.48 33.65 2.80
C SER A 80 -18.82 32.32 2.13
N GLN A 81 -19.53 32.34 1.00
CA GLN A 81 -19.82 31.12 0.25
C GLN A 81 -18.57 30.45 -0.33
N LEU A 82 -17.61 31.24 -0.83
CA LEU A 82 -16.31 30.74 -1.29
C LEU A 82 -15.52 30.11 -0.14
N SER A 83 -15.51 30.73 1.04
CA SER A 83 -14.88 30.19 2.26
C SER A 83 -15.45 28.81 2.64
N ILE A 84 -16.78 28.68 2.65
CA ILE A 84 -17.45 27.39 2.90
C ILE A 84 -17.07 26.35 1.81
N GLY A 85 -17.06 26.78 0.54
CA GLY A 85 -16.65 25.91 -0.57
C GLY A 85 -15.21 25.42 -0.45
N LEU A 86 -14.28 26.31 -0.04
CA LEU A 86 -12.87 25.96 0.20
C LEU A 86 -12.72 25.03 1.40
N GLU A 87 -13.45 25.25 2.49
CA GLU A 87 -13.44 24.38 3.66
C GLU A 87 -13.92 22.97 3.29
N ASN A 88 -15.05 22.86 2.60
CA ASN A 88 -15.57 21.60 2.12
C ASN A 88 -14.57 20.86 1.22
N ALA A 89 -14.00 21.55 0.23
CA ALA A 89 -13.01 20.98 -0.67
C ALA A 89 -11.75 20.50 0.07
N ARG A 90 -11.34 21.20 1.14
CA ARG A 90 -10.23 20.79 2.00
C ARG A 90 -10.57 19.55 2.83
N LEU A 91 -11.76 19.52 3.44
CA LEU A 91 -12.23 18.38 4.21
C LEU A 91 -12.33 17.12 3.33
N TYR A 92 -12.89 17.24 2.12
CA TYR A 92 -12.93 16.12 1.18
C TYR A 92 -11.54 15.61 0.82
N ARG A 93 -10.57 16.48 0.57
CA ARG A 93 -9.18 16.07 0.30
C ARG A 93 -8.52 15.40 1.49
N GLN A 94 -8.76 15.89 2.71
CA GLN A 94 -8.23 15.26 3.92
C GLN A 94 -8.83 13.86 4.13
N LEU A 95 -10.15 13.70 3.93
CA LEU A 95 -10.80 12.40 4.00
C LEU A 95 -10.26 11.44 2.93
N ASP A 96 -10.18 11.86 1.67
CA ASP A 96 -9.60 11.03 0.59
C ASP A 96 -8.18 10.59 0.93
N GLY A 97 -7.34 11.51 1.43
CA GLY A 97 -5.98 11.20 1.86
C GLY A 97 -5.92 10.17 2.99
N LEU A 98 -6.81 10.27 3.99
CA LEU A 98 -6.89 9.29 5.06
C LEU A 98 -7.39 7.94 4.55
N PHE A 99 -8.45 7.91 3.73
CA PHE A 99 -8.94 6.66 3.14
C PHE A 99 -7.84 5.91 2.37
N ARG A 100 -7.02 6.63 1.59
CA ARG A 100 -5.91 6.04 0.83
C ARG A 100 -4.75 5.54 1.69
N GLN A 101 -4.67 5.94 2.97
CA GLN A 101 -3.68 5.40 3.90
C GLN A 101 -4.14 4.09 4.57
N TYR A 102 -5.44 3.88 4.70
CA TYR A 102 -6.02 2.71 5.38
C TYR A 102 -6.57 1.66 4.42
N MET A 103 -6.77 1.99 3.15
CA MET A 103 -7.20 1.04 2.12
C MET A 103 -6.48 1.28 0.80
N SER A 104 -6.43 0.26 -0.04
CA SER A 104 -5.81 0.39 -1.37
C SER A 104 -6.43 1.54 -2.18
N PRO A 105 -5.63 2.35 -2.89
CA PRO A 105 -6.12 3.49 -3.67
C PRO A 105 -7.24 3.16 -4.66
N ASP A 106 -7.19 1.97 -5.28
CA ASP A 106 -8.21 1.53 -6.25
C ASP A 106 -9.54 1.23 -5.56
N VAL A 107 -9.51 0.64 -4.35
CA VAL A 107 -10.71 0.39 -3.53
C VAL A 107 -11.31 1.71 -3.08
N ALA A 108 -10.49 2.63 -2.55
CA ALA A 108 -10.93 3.96 -2.15
C ALA A 108 -11.58 4.71 -3.33
N THR A 109 -10.97 4.66 -4.51
CA THR A 109 -11.51 5.30 -5.73
C THR A 109 -12.83 4.69 -6.15
N ALA A 110 -12.98 3.37 -6.13
CA ALA A 110 -14.21 2.68 -6.48
C ALA A 110 -15.35 3.06 -5.52
N LEU A 111 -15.10 3.06 -4.21
CA LEU A 111 -16.08 3.40 -3.19
C LEU A 111 -16.51 4.88 -3.22
N LEU A 112 -15.59 5.79 -3.51
CA LEU A 112 -15.90 7.22 -3.66
C LEU A 112 -16.70 7.52 -4.95
N ALA A 113 -16.42 6.77 -6.02
CA ALA A 113 -17.16 6.88 -7.28
C ALA A 113 -18.59 6.34 -7.18
N ASP A 114 -18.79 5.25 -6.44
CA ASP A 114 -20.07 4.61 -6.23
C ASP A 114 -20.17 4.02 -4.81
N PRO A 115 -20.75 4.78 -3.85
CA PRO A 115 -20.91 4.31 -2.47
C PRO A 115 -21.75 3.04 -2.31
N THR A 116 -22.56 2.67 -3.32
CA THR A 116 -23.34 1.43 -3.27
C THR A 116 -22.46 0.18 -3.33
N GLN A 117 -21.26 0.30 -3.89
CA GLN A 117 -20.25 -0.76 -3.90
C GLN A 117 -19.67 -1.06 -2.51
N ALA A 118 -19.99 -0.23 -1.52
CA ALA A 118 -19.64 -0.52 -0.11
C ALA A 118 -20.58 -1.56 0.53
N ALA A 119 -21.66 -1.98 -0.13
CA ALA A 119 -22.57 -3.00 0.39
C ALA A 119 -21.85 -4.32 0.68
N LEU A 120 -22.34 -5.06 1.70
CA LEU A 120 -21.87 -6.40 1.98
C LEU A 120 -22.17 -7.35 0.84
N GLY A 121 -21.24 -8.25 0.53
CA GLY A 121 -21.37 -9.22 -0.55
C GLY A 121 -20.23 -9.12 -1.55
N GLY A 122 -20.38 -9.77 -2.68
CA GLY A 122 -19.36 -9.77 -3.72
C GLY A 122 -19.75 -10.65 -4.89
N ASP A 123 -18.92 -10.63 -5.92
CA ASP A 123 -19.09 -11.38 -7.16
C ASP A 123 -17.95 -12.37 -7.35
N VAL A 124 -18.26 -13.49 -8.01
CA VAL A 124 -17.22 -14.45 -8.42
C VAL A 124 -16.54 -13.92 -9.68
N ALA A 125 -15.23 -13.73 -9.58
CA ALA A 125 -14.43 -13.32 -10.72
C ALA A 125 -13.06 -13.99 -10.70
N GLU A 126 -12.41 -14.06 -11.86
CA GLU A 126 -11.04 -14.53 -11.96
C GLU A 126 -10.10 -13.44 -11.42
N VAL A 127 -9.21 -13.83 -10.53
CA VAL A 127 -8.16 -12.96 -9.96
C VAL A 127 -6.84 -13.70 -9.87
N THR A 128 -5.77 -12.92 -9.74
CA THR A 128 -4.50 -13.44 -9.24
C THR A 128 -4.29 -12.95 -7.83
N VAL A 129 -4.03 -13.89 -6.92
CA VAL A 129 -3.76 -13.66 -5.50
C VAL A 129 -2.27 -13.81 -5.26
N LEU A 130 -1.69 -12.87 -4.55
CA LEU A 130 -0.32 -12.88 -4.09
C LEU A 130 -0.31 -12.87 -2.57
N PHE A 131 0.37 -13.84 -1.96
CA PHE A 131 0.77 -13.81 -0.56
C PHE A 131 2.29 -13.69 -0.49
N ALA A 132 2.76 -12.82 0.39
CA ALA A 132 4.18 -12.71 0.72
C ALA A 132 4.34 -12.63 2.23
N ASP A 133 5.22 -13.46 2.80
CA ASP A 133 5.47 -13.60 4.23
C ASP A 133 6.99 -13.68 4.50
N LEU A 134 7.43 -13.28 5.67
CA LEU A 134 8.87 -13.24 6.03
C LEU A 134 9.32 -14.57 6.63
N ARG A 135 10.06 -15.37 5.87
CA ARG A 135 10.62 -16.63 6.35
C ARG A 135 11.63 -16.37 7.48
N GLY A 136 11.35 -16.93 8.67
CA GLY A 136 12.20 -16.75 9.85
C GLY A 136 11.85 -15.51 10.69
N PHE A 137 10.69 -14.89 10.47
CA PHE A 137 10.25 -13.74 11.27
C PHE A 137 10.05 -14.06 12.75
N THR A 138 9.42 -15.17 13.09
CA THR A 138 9.17 -15.56 14.50
C THR A 138 10.47 -15.61 15.32
N PRO A 139 11.49 -16.40 14.94
CA PRO A 139 12.75 -16.42 15.69
C PRO A 139 13.50 -15.09 15.63
N TYR A 140 13.29 -14.25 14.59
CA TYR A 140 13.85 -12.90 14.55
C TYR A 140 13.17 -11.98 15.57
N SER A 141 11.85 -11.97 15.63
CA SER A 141 11.07 -11.11 16.52
C SER A 141 11.23 -11.47 18.00
N GLU A 142 11.48 -12.75 18.32
CA GLU A 142 11.75 -13.20 19.69
C GLU A 142 13.09 -12.67 20.27
N ARG A 143 14.08 -12.40 19.42
CA ARG A 143 15.42 -11.93 19.84
C ARG A 143 15.65 -10.43 19.59
N THR A 144 14.70 -9.74 18.98
CA THR A 144 14.86 -8.35 18.55
C THR A 144 13.89 -7.43 19.32
N ALA A 145 14.32 -6.23 19.67
CA ALA A 145 13.46 -5.27 20.36
C ALA A 145 12.26 -4.86 19.47
N PRO A 146 11.05 -4.68 20.05
CA PRO A 146 9.83 -4.44 19.30
C PRO A 146 9.86 -3.23 18.36
N ASP A 147 10.53 -2.16 18.74
CA ASP A 147 10.73 -0.96 17.92
C ASP A 147 11.59 -1.23 16.68
N GLN A 148 12.60 -2.07 16.81
CA GLN A 148 13.45 -2.52 15.70
C GLN A 148 12.68 -3.45 14.75
N VAL A 149 11.83 -4.34 15.29
CA VAL A 149 10.95 -5.20 14.49
C VAL A 149 9.99 -4.34 13.65
N VAL A 150 9.33 -3.36 14.27
CA VAL A 150 8.45 -2.43 13.57
C VAL A 150 9.22 -1.59 12.55
N GLY A 151 10.42 -1.14 12.89
CA GLY A 151 11.30 -0.41 11.97
C GLY A 151 11.65 -1.23 10.71
N MET A 152 11.99 -2.52 10.88
CA MET A 152 12.26 -3.45 9.78
C MET A 152 11.00 -3.69 8.91
N LEU A 153 9.84 -3.99 9.53
CA LEU A 153 8.58 -4.19 8.81
C LEU A 153 8.20 -2.95 7.97
N ASN A 154 8.29 -1.75 8.57
CA ASN A 154 8.00 -0.51 7.86
C ASN A 154 8.95 -0.28 6.67
N GLN A 155 10.22 -0.63 6.80
CA GLN A 155 11.17 -0.53 5.68
C GLN A 155 10.82 -1.54 4.58
N TYR A 156 10.45 -2.76 4.93
CA TYR A 156 10.09 -3.79 3.97
C TYR A 156 8.78 -3.48 3.25
N PHE A 157 7.72 -3.17 3.99
CA PHE A 157 6.45 -2.77 3.38
C PHE A 157 6.56 -1.46 2.59
N GLY A 158 7.38 -0.51 3.06
CA GLY A 158 7.66 0.73 2.34
C GLY A 158 8.33 0.53 0.98
N ARG A 159 8.99 -0.62 0.75
CA ARG A 159 9.56 -1.01 -0.55
C ARG A 159 8.64 -1.92 -1.35
N ALA A 160 7.96 -2.85 -0.69
CA ALA A 160 7.11 -3.84 -1.33
C ALA A 160 5.78 -3.25 -1.84
N VAL A 161 5.10 -2.45 -1.02
CA VAL A 161 3.78 -1.89 -1.35
C VAL A 161 3.79 -1.01 -2.60
N PRO A 162 4.73 -0.08 -2.79
CA PRO A 162 4.79 0.71 -4.02
C PRO A 162 4.91 -0.16 -5.28
N LEU A 163 5.62 -1.29 -5.21
CA LEU A 163 5.78 -2.21 -6.34
C LEU A 163 4.50 -3.00 -6.63
N LEU A 164 3.76 -3.40 -5.59
CA LEU A 164 2.42 -3.99 -5.76
C LEU A 164 1.49 -3.00 -6.45
N LEU A 165 1.38 -1.77 -5.92
CA LEU A 165 0.50 -0.73 -6.45
C LEU A 165 0.89 -0.29 -7.87
N ALA A 166 2.18 -0.12 -8.16
CA ALA A 166 2.68 0.26 -9.50
C ALA A 166 2.34 -0.78 -10.58
N ASN A 167 2.18 -2.06 -10.18
CA ASN A 167 1.72 -3.13 -11.07
C ASN A 167 0.18 -3.30 -11.06
N GLY A 168 -0.55 -2.39 -10.41
CA GLY A 168 -2.01 -2.43 -10.32
C GLY A 168 -2.52 -3.47 -9.32
N GLY A 169 -1.71 -3.86 -8.34
CA GLY A 169 -2.11 -4.72 -7.24
C GLY A 169 -2.93 -3.94 -6.21
N THR A 170 -3.98 -4.54 -5.71
CA THR A 170 -4.78 -4.07 -4.59
C THR A 170 -4.28 -4.73 -3.32
N VAL A 171 -3.63 -3.98 -2.44
CA VAL A 171 -3.24 -4.48 -1.12
C VAL A 171 -4.50 -4.64 -0.28
N VAL A 172 -4.77 -5.87 0.14
CA VAL A 172 -5.98 -6.23 0.89
C VAL A 172 -5.78 -6.05 2.39
N GLN A 173 -4.69 -6.62 2.89
CA GLN A 173 -4.37 -6.57 4.32
C GLN A 173 -2.92 -6.95 4.60
N PHE A 174 -2.47 -6.51 5.77
CA PHE A 174 -1.27 -7.03 6.41
C PHE A 174 -1.69 -7.98 7.54
N VAL A 175 -1.05 -9.14 7.64
CA VAL A 175 -1.27 -10.12 8.71
C VAL A 175 0.07 -10.38 9.39
N GLY A 176 0.38 -9.59 10.42
CA GLY A 176 1.71 -9.59 11.02
C GLY A 176 2.78 -9.14 10.03
N ASP A 177 3.66 -10.05 9.65
CA ASP A 177 4.73 -9.87 8.68
C ASP A 177 4.35 -10.27 7.24
N ALA A 178 3.12 -10.73 7.05
CA ALA A 178 2.60 -11.10 5.74
C ALA A 178 1.80 -9.98 5.08
N VAL A 179 1.80 -9.94 3.75
CA VAL A 179 0.94 -9.08 2.94
C VAL A 179 0.17 -9.93 1.93
N MET A 180 -1.13 -9.62 1.81
CA MET A 180 -2.00 -10.16 0.77
C MET A 180 -2.35 -9.07 -0.25
N ALA A 181 -2.18 -9.38 -1.53
CA ALA A 181 -2.57 -8.52 -2.63
C ALA A 181 -3.39 -9.27 -3.69
N LEU A 182 -4.32 -8.53 -4.32
CA LEU A 182 -5.14 -9.01 -5.43
C LEU A 182 -4.81 -8.25 -6.71
N PHE A 183 -4.91 -8.95 -7.84
CA PHE A 183 -4.81 -8.37 -9.17
C PHE A 183 -6.07 -8.75 -9.97
N ASN A 184 -6.56 -7.88 -10.82
CA ASN A 184 -7.85 -7.93 -11.52
C ASN A 184 -9.06 -7.57 -10.64
N ALA A 185 -8.83 -6.92 -9.50
CA ALA A 185 -9.88 -6.45 -8.61
C ALA A 185 -9.40 -5.24 -7.79
N PRO A 186 -10.24 -4.21 -7.58
CA PRO A 186 -11.57 -4.03 -8.11
C PRO A 186 -11.58 -3.74 -9.63
N ALA A 187 -10.49 -3.16 -10.16
CA ALA A 187 -10.35 -2.85 -11.58
C ALA A 187 -9.94 -4.08 -12.40
N ARG A 188 -10.56 -4.26 -13.58
CA ARG A 188 -10.23 -5.37 -14.49
C ARG A 188 -8.89 -5.17 -15.19
N GLN A 189 -8.10 -6.25 -15.26
CA GLN A 189 -6.75 -6.26 -15.82
C GLN A 189 -6.55 -7.55 -16.62
N PRO A 190 -6.54 -7.51 -17.96
CA PRO A 190 -6.40 -8.73 -18.78
C PRO A 190 -5.08 -9.48 -18.54
N ASP A 191 -4.05 -8.77 -18.09
CA ASP A 191 -2.68 -9.26 -17.85
C ASP A 191 -2.36 -9.43 -16.34
N HIS A 192 -3.38 -9.62 -15.50
CA HIS A 192 -3.26 -9.64 -14.03
C HIS A 192 -2.23 -10.67 -13.52
N ALA A 193 -2.14 -11.86 -14.14
CA ALA A 193 -1.15 -12.87 -13.75
C ALA A 193 0.28 -12.38 -14.00
N LEU A 194 0.53 -11.70 -15.13
CA LEU A 194 1.84 -11.11 -15.44
C LEU A 194 2.17 -9.96 -14.50
N ARG A 195 1.20 -9.09 -14.20
CA ARG A 195 1.37 -7.98 -13.25
C ARG A 195 1.73 -8.48 -11.87
N ALA A 196 1.03 -9.49 -11.38
CA ALA A 196 1.32 -10.12 -10.09
C ALA A 196 2.73 -10.69 -10.02
N THR A 197 3.17 -11.36 -11.07
CA THR A 197 4.51 -11.96 -11.12
C THR A 197 5.62 -10.91 -11.24
N ARG A 198 5.40 -9.81 -11.99
CA ARG A 198 6.33 -8.66 -12.00
C ARG A 198 6.45 -8.02 -10.64
N ALA A 199 5.32 -7.77 -9.99
CA ALA A 199 5.31 -7.23 -8.63
C ALA A 199 6.08 -8.13 -7.66
N ALA A 200 5.85 -9.45 -7.69
CA ALA A 200 6.52 -10.43 -6.86
C ALA A 200 8.05 -10.42 -7.06
N LEU A 201 8.52 -10.45 -8.30
CA LEU A 201 9.96 -10.37 -8.62
C LEU A 201 10.57 -9.04 -8.18
N GLY A 202 9.87 -7.93 -8.46
CA GLY A 202 10.32 -6.60 -8.03
C GLY A 202 10.44 -6.49 -6.51
N MET A 203 9.46 -7.03 -5.77
CA MET A 203 9.50 -7.11 -4.31
C MET A 203 10.73 -7.89 -3.83
N GLN A 204 10.97 -9.09 -4.36
CA GLN A 204 12.12 -9.90 -3.98
C GLN A 204 13.44 -9.16 -4.22
N ALA A 205 13.60 -8.53 -5.38
CA ALA A 205 14.80 -7.75 -5.71
C ALA A 205 15.01 -6.58 -4.75
N ALA A 206 13.95 -5.83 -4.42
CA ALA A 206 14.00 -4.69 -3.50
C ALA A 206 14.34 -5.09 -2.06
N ILE A 207 13.86 -6.27 -1.63
CA ILE A 207 14.10 -6.81 -0.29
C ILE A 207 15.51 -7.43 -0.20
N GLU A 208 15.97 -8.12 -1.22
CA GLU A 208 17.35 -8.65 -1.26
C GLU A 208 18.36 -7.51 -1.15
N ALA A 209 18.18 -6.42 -1.88
CA ALA A 209 19.01 -5.22 -1.78
C ALA A 209 18.99 -4.56 -0.38
N ALA A 210 17.91 -4.75 0.38
CA ALA A 210 17.84 -4.32 1.78
C ALA A 210 18.59 -5.28 2.71
N ALA A 211 18.37 -6.58 2.51
CA ALA A 211 18.94 -7.65 3.30
C ALA A 211 20.46 -7.82 3.12
N GLU A 212 21.03 -7.34 2.01
CA GLU A 212 22.50 -7.22 1.85
C GLU A 212 23.14 -6.31 2.92
N ARG A 213 22.39 -5.29 3.38
CA ARG A 213 22.86 -4.36 4.42
C ARG A 213 22.57 -4.86 5.83
N GLU A 214 21.57 -5.70 5.96
CA GLU A 214 21.08 -6.27 7.22
C GLU A 214 20.94 -7.79 7.05
N PRO A 215 22.04 -8.56 7.11
CA PRO A 215 22.07 -9.99 6.80
C PRO A 215 21.14 -10.85 7.68
N ASP A 216 20.89 -10.40 8.91
CA ASP A 216 20.05 -11.09 9.89
C ASP A 216 18.54 -10.88 9.67
N TRP A 217 18.17 -9.96 8.77
CA TRP A 217 16.77 -9.70 8.49
C TRP A 217 16.14 -10.84 7.69
N PRO A 218 14.95 -11.29 8.07
CA PRO A 218 14.21 -12.33 7.34
C PRO A 218 13.90 -11.89 5.92
N ARG A 219 13.65 -12.84 5.00
CA ARG A 219 13.37 -12.57 3.59
C ARG A 219 11.99 -13.05 3.21
N PHE A 220 11.35 -12.34 2.29
CA PHE A 220 10.06 -12.78 1.78
C PHE A 220 10.16 -14.11 1.05
N ARG A 221 9.13 -14.91 1.26
CA ARG A 221 8.70 -16.01 0.42
C ARG A 221 7.35 -15.61 -0.18
N VAL A 222 7.09 -15.95 -1.43
CA VAL A 222 5.92 -15.45 -2.16
C VAL A 222 5.20 -16.60 -2.85
N GLY A 223 3.88 -16.68 -2.66
CA GLY A 223 2.98 -17.57 -3.38
C GLY A 223 2.04 -16.78 -4.28
N VAL A 224 1.93 -17.17 -5.56
CA VAL A 224 1.05 -16.52 -6.54
C VAL A 224 0.16 -17.55 -7.20
N ASN A 225 -1.15 -17.33 -7.12
CA ASN A 225 -2.12 -18.23 -7.76
C ASN A 225 -3.25 -17.49 -8.45
N THR A 226 -3.72 -18.02 -9.57
CA THR A 226 -4.76 -17.44 -10.41
C THR A 226 -5.96 -18.38 -10.49
N GLY A 227 -7.16 -17.83 -10.41
CA GLY A 227 -8.40 -18.55 -10.58
C GLY A 227 -9.62 -17.79 -10.07
N PRO A 228 -10.81 -18.42 -10.08
CA PRO A 228 -12.04 -17.81 -9.58
C PRO A 228 -12.00 -17.67 -8.05
N ALA A 229 -12.48 -16.51 -7.57
CA ALA A 229 -12.70 -16.23 -6.16
C ALA A 229 -13.93 -15.33 -6.00
N LEU A 230 -14.60 -15.40 -4.84
CA LEU A 230 -15.59 -14.42 -4.44
C LEU A 230 -14.84 -13.18 -3.97
N ILE A 231 -15.10 -12.03 -4.61
CA ILE A 231 -14.43 -10.75 -4.34
C ILE A 231 -15.47 -9.75 -3.92
N GLY A 232 -15.25 -9.06 -2.82
CA GLY A 232 -16.17 -8.02 -2.35
C GLY A 232 -15.91 -7.61 -0.91
N ASN A 233 -16.92 -6.94 -0.34
CA ASN A 233 -16.86 -6.47 1.04
C ASN A 233 -17.44 -7.53 1.98
N ILE A 234 -16.59 -8.04 2.86
CA ILE A 234 -16.91 -9.12 3.78
C ILE A 234 -16.74 -8.61 5.21
N GLY A 235 -17.75 -8.87 6.04
CA GLY A 235 -17.76 -8.42 7.44
C GLY A 235 -19.17 -8.21 7.97
N SER A 236 -19.34 -7.14 8.73
CA SER A 236 -20.62 -6.70 9.32
C SER A 236 -21.02 -5.31 8.78
N ASP A 237 -22.16 -4.80 9.27
CA ASP A 237 -22.58 -3.42 8.96
C ASP A 237 -21.63 -2.37 9.55
N GLU A 238 -20.98 -2.67 10.69
CA GLU A 238 -20.06 -1.76 11.37
C GLU A 238 -18.62 -1.86 10.85
N PHE A 239 -18.18 -3.06 10.41
CA PHE A 239 -16.82 -3.29 9.99
C PHE A 239 -16.75 -4.30 8.85
N ARG A 240 -16.15 -3.89 7.74
CA ARG A 240 -15.99 -4.72 6.55
C ARG A 240 -14.64 -4.47 5.88
N ASN A 241 -14.13 -5.51 5.24
CA ASN A 241 -12.91 -5.45 4.44
C ASN A 241 -13.21 -5.85 3.00
N PHE A 242 -12.64 -5.13 2.04
CA PHE A 242 -12.57 -5.59 0.66
C PHE A 242 -11.56 -6.71 0.56
N THR A 243 -12.00 -7.92 0.18
CA THR A 243 -11.14 -9.10 0.14
C THR A 243 -11.63 -10.12 -0.89
N ALA A 244 -10.88 -11.22 -1.02
CA ALA A 244 -11.26 -12.37 -1.82
C ALA A 244 -11.32 -13.63 -0.94
N ILE A 245 -12.29 -14.51 -1.24
CA ILE A 245 -12.45 -15.82 -0.57
C ILE A 245 -12.61 -16.90 -1.62
N GLY A 246 -11.98 -18.03 -1.39
CA GLY A 246 -12.11 -19.22 -2.22
C GLY A 246 -10.87 -20.08 -2.26
N ASP A 247 -10.98 -21.18 -3.01
CA ASP A 247 -9.91 -22.14 -3.17
C ASP A 247 -8.64 -21.54 -3.81
N THR A 248 -8.84 -20.59 -4.71
CA THR A 248 -7.76 -19.81 -5.35
C THR A 248 -6.89 -19.08 -4.32
N VAL A 249 -7.53 -18.46 -3.32
CA VAL A 249 -6.88 -17.74 -2.24
C VAL A 249 -6.13 -18.71 -1.32
N ASN A 250 -6.79 -19.78 -0.93
CA ASN A 250 -6.21 -20.82 -0.08
C ASN A 250 -4.98 -21.48 -0.72
N LEU A 251 -5.03 -21.71 -2.03
CA LEU A 251 -3.89 -22.27 -2.74
C LEU A 251 -2.70 -21.29 -2.79
N ALA A 252 -2.94 -20.00 -3.03
CA ALA A 252 -1.87 -19.00 -3.01
C ALA A 252 -1.17 -18.94 -1.64
N ALA A 253 -1.95 -18.98 -0.54
CA ALA A 253 -1.41 -19.02 0.81
C ALA A 253 -0.58 -20.28 1.07
N ARG A 254 -1.03 -21.46 0.61
CA ARG A 254 -0.28 -22.70 0.78
C ARG A 254 1.01 -22.74 -0.05
N LEU A 255 0.99 -22.24 -1.27
CA LEU A 255 2.20 -22.10 -2.09
C LEU A 255 3.25 -21.23 -1.38
N GLU A 256 2.80 -20.19 -0.70
CA GLU A 256 3.67 -19.37 0.12
C GLU A 256 4.16 -20.12 1.36
N GLN A 257 3.26 -20.73 2.16
CA GLN A 257 3.61 -21.30 3.47
C GLN A 257 4.37 -22.61 3.40
N GLU A 258 3.95 -23.50 2.49
CA GLU A 258 4.40 -24.90 2.45
C GLU A 258 5.50 -25.15 1.40
N VAL A 259 5.56 -24.31 0.34
CA VAL A 259 6.43 -24.55 -0.81
C VAL A 259 7.52 -23.52 -0.98
N ALA A 260 7.19 -22.24 -0.77
CA ALA A 260 8.14 -21.17 -1.02
C ALA A 260 9.22 -21.10 0.05
N GLU A 261 10.48 -21.09 -0.37
CA GLU A 261 11.62 -20.78 0.48
C GLU A 261 11.89 -19.26 0.50
N ALA A 262 12.72 -18.81 1.43
CA ALA A 262 13.19 -17.43 1.49
C ALA A 262 13.76 -16.98 0.14
N GLY A 263 13.26 -15.89 -0.39
CA GLY A 263 13.67 -15.38 -1.70
C GLY A 263 12.98 -16.04 -2.90
N HIS A 264 12.10 -17.03 -2.71
CA HIS A 264 11.38 -17.67 -3.81
C HIS A 264 10.04 -17.02 -4.11
N VAL A 265 9.66 -17.02 -5.40
CA VAL A 265 8.31 -16.77 -5.89
C VAL A 265 7.78 -18.05 -6.48
N VAL A 266 6.74 -18.64 -5.85
CA VAL A 266 6.13 -19.89 -6.29
C VAL A 266 4.81 -19.64 -6.99
N LEU A 267 4.65 -20.23 -8.16
CA LEU A 267 3.47 -20.09 -9.02
C LEU A 267 2.59 -21.34 -8.96
N GLY A 268 1.29 -21.11 -8.83
CA GLY A 268 0.29 -22.14 -9.07
C GLY A 268 0.10 -22.44 -10.58
N PRO A 269 -0.61 -23.56 -10.91
CA PRO A 269 -0.68 -24.05 -12.28
C PRO A 269 -1.31 -23.07 -13.25
N THR A 270 -2.39 -22.42 -12.87
CA THR A 270 -3.09 -21.45 -13.73
C THR A 270 -2.24 -20.20 -13.97
N THR A 271 -1.58 -19.68 -12.92
CA THR A 271 -0.65 -18.55 -13.06
C THR A 271 0.48 -18.89 -14.02
N HIS A 272 1.13 -20.04 -13.82
CA HIS A 272 2.20 -20.48 -14.72
C HIS A 272 1.71 -20.64 -16.16
N ALA A 273 0.54 -21.27 -16.38
CA ALA A 273 -0.03 -21.45 -17.72
C ALA A 273 -0.30 -20.12 -18.43
N ALA A 274 -0.79 -19.10 -17.70
CA ALA A 274 -1.08 -17.77 -18.25
C ALA A 274 0.19 -17.03 -18.75
N ILE A 275 1.32 -17.23 -18.08
CA ILE A 275 2.57 -16.50 -18.37
C ILE A 275 3.71 -17.36 -18.92
N LYS A 276 3.49 -18.66 -19.17
CA LYS A 276 4.54 -19.64 -19.58
C LYS A 276 5.43 -19.19 -20.74
N HIS A 277 4.90 -18.39 -21.64
CA HIS A 277 5.64 -17.89 -22.80
C HIS A 277 6.67 -16.80 -22.45
N LEU A 278 6.47 -16.10 -21.32
CA LEU A 278 7.34 -15.07 -20.77
C LEU A 278 8.13 -15.56 -19.55
N ALA A 279 7.61 -16.53 -18.81
CA ALA A 279 8.23 -16.99 -17.56
C ALA A 279 9.53 -17.77 -17.82
N ILE A 280 10.55 -17.48 -17.03
CA ILE A 280 11.69 -18.36 -16.76
C ILE A 280 11.36 -19.01 -15.40
N ALA A 281 10.91 -20.25 -15.45
CA ALA A 281 10.42 -20.94 -14.26
C ALA A 281 10.89 -22.40 -14.24
N ARG A 282 11.21 -22.88 -13.05
CA ARG A 282 11.64 -24.26 -12.79
C ARG A 282 10.51 -25.03 -12.09
N PRO A 283 10.14 -26.22 -12.59
CA PRO A 283 9.14 -27.04 -11.91
C PRO A 283 9.64 -27.50 -10.54
N LEU A 284 8.72 -27.61 -9.60
CA LEU A 284 8.90 -28.24 -8.29
C LEU A 284 8.13 -29.54 -8.23
N ASP A 285 8.41 -30.36 -7.21
CA ASP A 285 7.61 -31.54 -6.93
C ASP A 285 6.16 -31.11 -6.64
N PRO A 286 5.17 -31.82 -7.20
CA PRO A 286 3.77 -31.53 -6.93
C PRO A 286 3.43 -31.65 -5.45
N ILE A 287 2.62 -30.72 -4.95
CA ILE A 287 2.22 -30.69 -3.53
C ILE A 287 0.87 -31.37 -3.31
N GLU A 288 0.76 -32.11 -2.23
CA GLU A 288 -0.51 -32.62 -1.74
C GLU A 288 -1.25 -31.51 -0.97
N VAL A 289 -2.44 -31.15 -1.44
CA VAL A 289 -3.26 -30.12 -0.79
C VAL A 289 -4.46 -30.79 -0.12
N LYS A 290 -4.60 -30.63 1.20
CA LYS A 290 -5.73 -31.16 1.95
C LYS A 290 -7.07 -30.74 1.31
N GLY A 291 -7.87 -31.74 0.94
CA GLY A 291 -9.17 -31.55 0.27
C GLY A 291 -9.11 -31.58 -1.26
N LYS A 292 -7.93 -31.74 -1.86
CA LYS A 292 -7.77 -32.05 -3.30
C LYS A 292 -7.40 -33.52 -3.49
N ARG A 293 -7.90 -34.11 -4.58
CA ARG A 293 -7.63 -35.52 -4.89
C ARG A 293 -6.26 -35.73 -5.54
N ASP A 294 -5.87 -34.77 -6.38
CA ASP A 294 -4.65 -34.85 -7.17
C ASP A 294 -3.62 -33.85 -6.65
N PRO A 295 -2.34 -34.20 -6.62
CA PRO A 295 -1.25 -33.30 -6.32
C PRO A 295 -1.24 -32.11 -7.28
N ILE A 296 -0.91 -30.94 -6.77
CA ILE A 296 -0.91 -29.69 -7.54
C ILE A 296 0.50 -29.38 -8.01
N ALA A 297 0.67 -29.25 -9.32
CA ALA A 297 1.92 -28.81 -9.91
C ALA A 297 2.21 -27.35 -9.56
N CYS A 298 3.48 -27.03 -9.26
CA CYS A 298 3.93 -25.69 -8.94
C CYS A 298 5.33 -25.42 -9.50
N TRP A 299 5.70 -24.16 -9.61
CA TRP A 299 6.96 -23.70 -10.22
C TRP A 299 7.58 -22.57 -9.40
N VAL A 300 8.90 -22.58 -9.26
CA VAL A 300 9.64 -21.38 -8.83
C VAL A 300 9.84 -20.50 -10.04
N LEU A 301 9.41 -19.26 -9.93
CA LEU A 301 9.66 -18.20 -10.92
C LEU A 301 11.06 -17.63 -10.69
N GLU A 302 11.93 -17.72 -11.69
CA GLU A 302 13.29 -17.23 -11.65
C GLU A 302 13.44 -15.88 -12.38
N GLY A 303 12.52 -15.56 -13.29
CA GLY A 303 12.51 -14.29 -14.03
C GLY A 303 11.49 -14.25 -15.16
N LEU A 304 11.48 -13.13 -15.89
CA LEU A 304 10.68 -12.93 -17.09
C LEU A 304 11.61 -12.58 -18.26
N LYS A 305 11.35 -13.14 -19.46
CA LYS A 305 12.27 -13.07 -20.62
C LYS A 305 12.53 -11.66 -21.14
N ASP A 306 11.57 -10.76 -21.01
CA ASP A 306 11.61 -9.40 -21.56
C ASP A 306 11.62 -8.33 -20.48
N ASP A 307 11.96 -8.68 -19.24
CA ASP A 307 11.98 -7.76 -18.12
C ASP A 307 13.42 -7.56 -17.63
N PRO A 308 13.97 -6.32 -17.66
CA PRO A 308 15.30 -6.03 -17.13
C PRO A 308 15.39 -6.23 -15.61
N THR A 309 14.27 -6.37 -14.92
CA THR A 309 14.19 -6.76 -13.51
C THR A 309 14.23 -8.27 -13.29
N THR A 310 14.71 -9.04 -14.28
CA THR A 310 14.96 -10.47 -14.11
C THR A 310 15.89 -10.68 -12.92
N TRP A 311 15.31 -11.16 -11.85
CA TRP A 311 16.07 -11.51 -10.66
C TRP A 311 16.66 -12.92 -10.84
N SER A 312 17.92 -12.99 -11.24
CA SER A 312 18.67 -14.25 -11.17
C SER A 312 19.41 -14.31 -9.86
N ARG A 313 18.93 -15.12 -8.94
CA ARG A 313 19.75 -15.53 -7.80
C ARG A 313 20.93 -16.32 -8.36
N SER A 314 22.13 -15.80 -8.28
CA SER A 314 23.33 -16.64 -8.33
C SER A 314 23.15 -17.74 -7.27
N PRO A 315 23.36 -19.02 -7.57
CA PRO A 315 23.21 -20.06 -6.58
C PRO A 315 24.22 -19.80 -5.46
N THR A 316 23.76 -19.14 -4.40
CA THR A 316 24.52 -19.07 -3.16
C THR A 316 24.65 -20.52 -2.72
N ARG A 317 25.87 -21.03 -2.82
CA ARG A 317 26.35 -22.30 -2.33
C ARG A 317 25.59 -22.64 -1.06
N ALA A 318 24.74 -23.68 -1.10
CA ALA A 318 24.08 -24.22 0.08
C ALA A 318 25.17 -24.35 1.14
N ALA A 319 25.03 -23.65 2.25
CA ALA A 319 25.83 -23.90 3.43
C ALA A 319 25.57 -25.37 3.74
N ALA A 320 26.61 -26.16 3.61
CA ALA A 320 26.59 -27.59 3.93
C ALA A 320 26.10 -27.67 5.38
N ASP A 321 24.97 -28.30 5.54
CA ASP A 321 24.46 -28.75 6.84
C ASP A 321 25.59 -29.57 7.46
N PRO A 322 26.11 -29.22 8.63
CA PRO A 322 27.06 -30.11 9.28
C PRO A 322 26.28 -31.37 9.70
N SER A 323 26.44 -32.41 8.93
CA SER A 323 26.00 -33.76 9.28
C SER A 323 26.47 -34.06 10.71
N PRO A 324 25.60 -34.50 11.63
CA PRO A 324 26.04 -34.90 12.95
C PRO A 324 27.02 -36.07 12.82
N ALA A 325 28.24 -35.81 13.31
CA ALA A 325 29.29 -36.79 13.36
C ALA A 325 28.77 -38.11 14.02
N ALA A 326 28.96 -39.21 13.31
CA ALA A 326 28.73 -40.55 13.83
C ALA A 326 29.49 -40.72 15.15
N GLY A 327 28.75 -40.93 16.23
CA GLY A 327 29.28 -41.24 17.54
C GLY A 327 29.95 -42.60 17.54
N ASP A 328 31.12 -42.62 18.08
CA ASP A 328 31.97 -43.79 18.38
C ASP A 328 31.23 -44.76 19.32
N PRO A 329 31.05 -46.05 19.00
CA PRO A 329 30.40 -47.04 19.87
C PRO A 329 31.47 -47.75 20.74
N SER A 330 32.07 -47.03 21.72
CA SER A 330 32.93 -47.71 22.69
C SER A 330 32.96 -46.93 24.02
N ALA A 331 31.94 -47.12 24.84
CA ALA A 331 32.09 -47.00 26.29
C ALA A 331 30.98 -47.82 26.97
N ALA A 332 31.40 -48.95 27.54
CA ALA A 332 30.59 -49.86 28.30
C ALA A 332 29.98 -49.22 29.57
N ALA A 333 28.71 -49.52 29.81
CA ALA A 333 28.02 -49.20 31.06
C ALA A 333 28.44 -50.12 32.19
N PRO A 334 28.51 -49.72 33.45
CA PRO A 334 28.38 -50.57 34.61
C PRO A 334 26.89 -50.66 35.06
N ALA A 335 26.51 -51.87 35.49
CA ALA A 335 25.20 -52.30 35.94
C ALA A 335 24.68 -51.56 37.21
N PRO A 336 23.38 -51.49 37.43
CA PRO A 336 22.77 -50.88 38.61
C PRO A 336 22.80 -51.82 39.82
N ALA A 337 23.06 -51.29 40.99
CA ALA A 337 22.92 -51.95 42.29
C ALA A 337 21.45 -51.88 42.76
N GLU A 338 20.93 -53.03 43.18
CA GLU A 338 19.68 -53.20 43.91
C GLU A 338 19.70 -52.45 45.26
N ALA A 339 18.59 -51.91 45.65
CA ALA A 339 18.23 -51.69 47.01
C ALA A 339 16.72 -51.78 47.17
N ASP A 340 16.28 -52.74 47.99
CA ASP A 340 14.94 -53.08 48.44
C ASP A 340 14.36 -52.07 49.45
N PRO A 341 13.05 -52.15 49.71
CA PRO A 341 12.21 -51.12 50.39
C PRO A 341 12.16 -51.34 51.94
N PRO A 342 11.49 -50.45 52.68
CA PRO A 342 10.07 -50.60 52.97
C PRO A 342 9.18 -49.41 52.56
#